data_b9c374bf9fd798e8458832f26b575eb0
#
_entry.id   b9c374bf9fd798e8458832f26b575eb0
#
_cell.length_a   1.000
_cell.length_b   1.000
_cell.length_c   1.000
_cell.angle_alpha   90.00
_cell.angle_beta   90.00
_cell.angle_gamma   90.00
#
_symmetry.space_group_name_H-M   'P 1'
#
loop_
_entity.id
_entity.type
_entity.pdbx_description
1 polymer ?
#
loop_
_entity_poly.entity_id
_entity_poly.type
_entity_poly.pdbx_seq_one_letter_code
_entity_poly.pdbx_strand_id
1 'polypeptide(L)'
;EEIQSRWNYISNDAINNEEEIYLIEEYKKRVALILKAAKITYTEEILDRFVRNQFPDMRSLMNKLQSFYLQGITELNSKNFNINFDFEDLYKLCLTNNKDKAYENYKFIVGEYASRIDEAVAAINGDFIEYIKQYAPEKLNKVPLIIIAAAEHQQQLNFVIDKMITLLSLVYKIQMIINNE
;
A
#
# COMPACT_ATOMS: atom_id res chain seq x y z
N GLU A 1 -3.26 -18.93 32.55
CA GLU A 1 -3.05 -20.27 31.94
C GLU A 1 -4.38 -20.96 31.60
N GLU A 2 -5.42 -20.83 32.42
CA GLU A 2 -6.73 -21.51 32.15
C GLU A 2 -7.53 -20.94 30.99
N ILE A 3 -7.29 -19.69 30.57
CA ILE A 3 -8.01 -19.07 29.45
C ILE A 3 -7.41 -19.51 28.11
N GLN A 4 -6.11 -19.74 28.03
CA GLN A 4 -5.45 -20.19 26.81
C GLN A 4 -5.80 -21.63 26.40
N SER A 5 -6.15 -22.47 27.36
CA SER A 5 -6.51 -23.88 27.08
C SER A 5 -7.89 -24.06 26.45
N ARG A 6 -8.75 -23.02 26.42
CA ARG A 6 -10.11 -23.09 25.89
C ARG A 6 -10.30 -22.46 24.51
N TRP A 7 -9.24 -21.82 23.97
CA TRP A 7 -9.27 -21.25 22.64
C TRP A 7 -8.53 -22.18 21.67
N ASN A 8 -9.29 -22.88 20.85
CA ASN A 8 -8.71 -23.46 19.64
C ASN A 8 -8.34 -22.30 18.75
N TYR A 9 -7.06 -22.02 18.61
CA TYR A 9 -6.54 -21.10 17.60
C TYR A 9 -6.87 -21.68 16.22
N ILE A 10 -7.91 -21.16 15.60
CA ILE A 10 -8.13 -21.37 14.17
C ILE A 10 -7.28 -20.32 13.48
N SER A 11 -6.09 -20.69 13.06
CA SER A 11 -5.28 -19.86 12.18
C SER A 11 -5.89 -19.91 10.79
N ASN A 12 -6.12 -18.75 10.20
CA ASN A 12 -6.46 -18.63 8.78
C ASN A 12 -5.20 -18.53 7.90
N ASP A 13 -4.02 -18.67 8.50
CA ASP A 13 -2.77 -18.65 7.76
C ASP A 13 -2.59 -19.98 7.03
N ALA A 14 -2.29 -19.91 5.74
CA ALA A 14 -1.99 -21.10 4.96
C ALA A 14 -0.69 -21.76 5.48
N ILE A 15 -0.73 -23.05 5.74
CA ILE A 15 0.42 -23.82 6.22
C ILE A 15 1.35 -24.17 5.07
N ASN A 16 0.81 -24.28 3.86
CA ASN A 16 1.55 -24.61 2.64
C ASN A 16 0.91 -23.97 1.39
N ASN A 17 1.61 -24.02 0.26
CA ASN A 17 1.15 -23.44 -1.00
C ASN A 17 -0.18 -24.01 -1.52
N GLU A 18 -0.49 -25.27 -1.24
CA GLU A 18 -1.74 -25.89 -1.69
C GLU A 18 -2.93 -25.36 -0.91
N GLU A 19 -2.77 -25.16 0.40
CA GLU A 19 -3.78 -24.52 1.24
C GLU A 19 -3.98 -23.05 0.88
N GLU A 20 -2.91 -22.34 0.56
CA GLU A 20 -2.99 -20.97 0.11
C GLU A 20 -3.83 -20.86 -1.17
N ILE A 21 -3.55 -21.66 -2.17
CA ILE A 21 -4.31 -21.73 -3.42
C ILE A 21 -5.79 -22.03 -3.13
N TYR A 22 -6.05 -23.02 -2.28
CA TYR A 22 -7.41 -23.38 -1.90
C TYR A 22 -8.15 -22.23 -1.22
N LEU A 23 -7.52 -21.55 -0.27
CA LEU A 23 -8.10 -20.42 0.44
C LEU A 23 -8.36 -19.22 -0.49
N ILE A 24 -7.44 -18.94 -1.41
CA ILE A 24 -7.64 -17.90 -2.44
C ILE A 24 -8.87 -18.22 -3.30
N GLU A 25 -9.06 -19.46 -3.70
CA GLU A 25 -10.25 -19.86 -4.48
C GLU A 25 -11.56 -19.72 -3.67
N GLU A 26 -11.55 -20.06 -2.38
CA GLU A 26 -12.71 -19.84 -1.50
C GLU A 26 -13.00 -18.36 -1.29
N TYR A 27 -11.97 -17.53 -1.15
CA TYR A 27 -12.11 -16.08 -1.09
C TYR A 27 -12.70 -15.50 -2.39
N LYS A 28 -12.23 -15.97 -3.55
CA LYS A 28 -12.78 -15.60 -4.86
C LYS A 28 -14.27 -15.91 -4.96
N LYS A 29 -14.68 -17.12 -4.60
CA LYS A 29 -16.09 -17.52 -4.58
C LYS A 29 -16.93 -16.59 -3.71
N ARG A 30 -16.45 -16.27 -2.51
CA ARG A 30 -17.14 -15.37 -1.58
C ARG A 30 -17.27 -13.96 -2.14
N VAL A 31 -16.19 -13.42 -2.67
CA VAL A 31 -16.15 -12.08 -3.29
C VAL A 31 -17.08 -12.01 -4.51
N ALA A 32 -17.05 -13.02 -5.37
CA ALA A 32 -17.92 -13.11 -6.54
C ALA A 32 -19.42 -13.03 -6.16
N LEU A 33 -19.82 -13.73 -5.10
CA LEU A 33 -21.20 -13.67 -4.59
C LEU A 33 -21.58 -12.27 -4.12
N ILE A 34 -20.67 -11.58 -3.44
CA ILE A 34 -20.89 -10.22 -2.94
C ILE A 34 -20.99 -9.22 -4.10
N LEU A 35 -20.05 -9.28 -5.06
CA LEU A 35 -20.06 -8.43 -6.25
C LEU A 35 -21.35 -8.61 -7.05
N LYS A 36 -21.79 -9.85 -7.21
CA LYS A 36 -23.06 -10.17 -7.88
C LYS A 36 -24.25 -9.57 -7.14
N ALA A 37 -24.30 -9.70 -5.82
CA ALA A 37 -25.35 -9.10 -4.98
C ALA A 37 -25.33 -7.56 -5.05
N ALA A 38 -24.15 -6.95 -5.10
CA ALA A 38 -23.96 -5.51 -5.26
C ALA A 38 -24.18 -5.01 -6.70
N LYS A 39 -24.43 -5.91 -7.67
CA LYS A 39 -24.55 -5.60 -9.12
C LYS A 39 -23.28 -4.95 -9.71
N ILE A 40 -22.13 -5.32 -9.21
CA ILE A 40 -20.82 -4.88 -9.71
C ILE A 40 -20.32 -5.94 -10.70
N THR A 41 -20.06 -5.54 -11.92
CA THR A 41 -19.50 -6.42 -12.96
C THR A 41 -17.99 -6.55 -12.80
N TYR A 42 -17.42 -7.69 -13.20
CA TYR A 42 -15.98 -7.96 -13.11
C TYR A 42 -15.56 -9.00 -14.14
N THR A 43 -14.26 -9.08 -14.42
CA THR A 43 -13.64 -10.21 -15.14
C THR A 43 -12.95 -11.14 -14.15
N GLU A 44 -12.82 -12.43 -14.50
CA GLU A 44 -12.15 -13.42 -13.62
C GLU A 44 -10.70 -13.01 -13.31
N GLU A 45 -9.99 -12.48 -14.29
CA GLU A 45 -8.62 -12.00 -14.10
C GLU A 45 -8.54 -10.89 -13.05
N ILE A 46 -9.49 -9.97 -13.13
CA ILE A 46 -9.58 -8.86 -12.19
C ILE A 46 -9.96 -9.37 -10.80
N LEU A 47 -10.91 -10.27 -10.69
CA LEU A 47 -11.28 -10.89 -9.41
C LEU A 47 -10.10 -11.61 -8.76
N ASP A 48 -9.36 -12.40 -9.52
CA ASP A 48 -8.17 -13.11 -9.02
C ASP A 48 -7.12 -12.14 -8.47
N ARG A 49 -6.77 -11.09 -9.22
CA ARG A 49 -5.83 -10.05 -8.76
C ARG A 49 -6.32 -9.35 -7.51
N PHE A 50 -7.60 -9.02 -7.43
CA PHE A 50 -8.18 -8.36 -6.26
C PHE A 50 -8.05 -9.23 -5.02
N VAL A 51 -8.42 -10.46 -5.09
CA VAL A 51 -8.35 -11.36 -3.95
C VAL A 51 -6.90 -11.57 -3.52
N ARG A 52 -5.98 -11.85 -4.45
CA ARG A 52 -4.56 -12.05 -4.15
C ARG A 52 -3.90 -10.85 -3.50
N ASN A 53 -4.26 -9.63 -3.92
CA ASN A 53 -3.70 -8.40 -3.35
C ASN A 53 -4.16 -8.12 -1.91
N GLN A 54 -5.25 -8.75 -1.47
CA GLN A 54 -5.78 -8.57 -0.11
C GLN A 54 -5.57 -9.81 0.77
N PHE A 55 -5.23 -10.95 0.17
CA PHE A 55 -4.98 -12.18 0.91
C PHE A 55 -3.76 -12.02 1.85
N PRO A 56 -3.82 -12.49 3.11
CA PRO A 56 -4.91 -13.27 3.70
C PRO A 56 -5.99 -12.41 4.43
N ASP A 57 -5.94 -11.08 4.35
CA ASP A 57 -6.81 -10.18 5.12
C ASP A 57 -8.22 -10.07 4.53
N MET A 58 -9.10 -10.98 4.92
CA MET A 58 -10.53 -10.95 4.54
C MET A 58 -11.25 -9.69 5.02
N ARG A 59 -10.85 -9.11 6.15
CA ARG A 59 -11.50 -7.92 6.69
C ARG A 59 -11.21 -6.69 5.81
N SER A 60 -9.95 -6.50 5.42
CA SER A 60 -9.55 -5.45 4.50
C SER A 60 -10.27 -5.59 3.15
N LEU A 61 -10.35 -6.82 2.64
CA LEU A 61 -11.07 -7.14 1.41
C LEU A 61 -12.56 -6.75 1.48
N MET A 62 -13.23 -7.11 2.59
CA MET A 62 -14.64 -6.75 2.80
C MET A 62 -14.86 -5.24 2.93
N ASN A 63 -13.98 -4.53 3.62
CA ASN A 63 -14.05 -3.08 3.75
C ASN A 63 -13.89 -2.38 2.37
N LYS A 64 -13.00 -2.88 1.51
CA LYS A 64 -12.85 -2.36 0.14
C LYS A 64 -14.10 -2.61 -0.71
N LEU A 65 -14.69 -3.79 -0.64
CA LEU A 65 -15.94 -4.09 -1.35
C LEU A 65 -17.08 -3.18 -0.89
N GLN A 66 -17.19 -2.93 0.42
CA GLN A 66 -18.16 -2.01 0.97
C GLN A 66 -17.92 -0.57 0.49
N SER A 67 -16.66 -0.13 0.43
CA SER A 67 -16.29 1.17 -0.11
C SER A 67 -16.70 1.31 -1.57
N PHE A 68 -16.47 0.30 -2.41
CA PHE A 68 -16.88 0.30 -3.82
C PHE A 68 -18.39 0.44 -3.97
N TYR A 69 -19.13 -0.30 -3.16
CA TYR A 69 -20.59 -0.19 -3.16
C TYR A 69 -21.07 1.21 -2.77
N LEU A 70 -20.49 1.80 -1.71
CA LEU A 70 -20.85 3.16 -1.26
C LEU A 70 -20.45 4.24 -2.25
N GLN A 71 -19.38 4.05 -3.02
CA GLN A 71 -18.94 4.95 -4.09
C GLN A 71 -19.76 4.79 -5.38
N GLY A 72 -20.69 3.84 -5.43
CA GLY A 72 -21.52 3.58 -6.61
C GLY A 72 -20.75 2.98 -7.78
N ILE A 73 -19.66 2.27 -7.51
CA ILE A 73 -18.88 1.58 -8.55
C ILE A 73 -19.72 0.43 -9.10
N THR A 74 -19.91 0.43 -10.42
CA THR A 74 -20.71 -0.60 -11.11
C THR A 74 -19.86 -1.63 -11.84
N GLU A 75 -18.58 -1.35 -12.04
CA GLU A 75 -17.63 -2.23 -12.71
C GLU A 75 -16.32 -2.25 -11.93
N LEU A 76 -15.86 -3.44 -11.61
CA LEU A 76 -14.55 -3.67 -11.00
C LEU A 76 -13.51 -3.74 -12.13
N ASN A 77 -12.63 -2.76 -12.20
CA ASN A 77 -11.58 -2.66 -13.21
C ASN A 77 -10.23 -2.36 -12.57
N SER A 78 -9.15 -2.46 -13.33
CA SER A 78 -7.79 -2.26 -12.81
C SER A 78 -7.56 -0.89 -12.15
N LYS A 79 -8.36 0.11 -12.47
CA LYS A 79 -8.28 1.44 -11.85
C LYS A 79 -8.87 1.45 -10.44
N ASN A 80 -9.90 0.63 -10.19
CA ASN A 80 -10.51 0.47 -8.87
C ASN A 80 -9.66 -0.40 -7.94
N PHE A 81 -8.78 -1.23 -8.53
CA PHE A 81 -7.78 -2.01 -7.81
C PHE A 81 -6.53 -1.25 -7.49
N ASN A 82 -6.35 -0.11 -8.10
CA ASN A 82 -5.29 0.73 -7.60
C ASN A 82 -5.48 0.73 -6.11
N ILE A 83 -4.63 -0.02 -5.45
CA ILE A 83 -4.33 0.16 -4.06
C ILE A 83 -4.52 1.65 -3.93
N ASN A 84 -5.57 2.12 -3.22
CA ASN A 84 -5.57 3.48 -2.80
C ASN A 84 -4.34 3.52 -1.93
N PHE A 85 -3.23 3.88 -2.54
CA PHE A 85 -2.04 4.16 -1.78
C PHE A 85 -2.47 5.34 -0.93
N ASP A 86 -2.73 5.12 0.34
CA ASP A 86 -3.08 6.19 1.28
C ASP A 86 -2.09 7.36 1.19
N PHE A 87 -0.94 7.09 0.58
CA PHE A 87 0.17 8.01 0.38
C PHE A 87 0.49 8.26 -1.11
N GLU A 88 -0.48 8.09 -2.02
CA GLU A 88 -0.26 8.24 -3.47
C GLU A 88 0.33 9.61 -3.84
N ASP A 89 -0.14 10.67 -3.21
CA ASP A 89 0.37 12.01 -3.47
C ASP A 89 1.80 12.20 -2.95
N LEU A 90 2.16 11.54 -1.85
CA LEU A 90 3.54 11.47 -1.37
C LEU A 90 4.44 10.72 -2.36
N TYR A 91 3.94 9.61 -2.95
CA TYR A 91 4.68 8.84 -3.95
C TYR A 91 4.88 9.63 -5.24
N LYS A 92 3.84 10.33 -5.71
CA LYS A 92 3.97 11.26 -6.84
C LYS A 92 5.00 12.33 -6.56
N LEU A 93 5.00 12.88 -5.34
CA LEU A 93 5.98 13.87 -4.92
C LEU A 93 7.41 13.30 -4.93
N CYS A 94 7.61 12.07 -4.45
CA CYS A 94 8.90 11.38 -4.51
C CYS A 94 9.41 11.18 -5.95
N LEU A 95 8.51 10.94 -6.91
CA LEU A 95 8.86 10.74 -8.32
C LEU A 95 9.09 12.04 -9.09
N THR A 96 8.65 13.18 -8.57
CA THR A 96 8.75 14.47 -9.27
C THR A 96 10.14 15.11 -9.09
N ASN A 97 10.64 15.72 -10.17
CA ASN A 97 11.84 16.55 -10.11
C ASN A 97 11.46 18.03 -9.94
N ASN A 98 11.08 18.42 -8.72
CA ASN A 98 10.52 19.75 -8.50
C ASN A 98 11.32 20.53 -7.45
N LYS A 99 12.62 20.73 -7.70
CA LYS A 99 13.54 21.45 -6.80
C LYS A 99 13.09 22.90 -6.58
N ASP A 100 12.46 23.50 -7.56
CA ASP A 100 12.01 24.92 -7.50
C ASP A 100 10.79 25.12 -6.59
N LYS A 101 10.08 24.05 -6.22
CA LYS A 101 8.91 24.07 -5.36
C LYS A 101 9.16 23.50 -3.96
N ALA A 102 10.40 23.53 -3.49
CA ALA A 102 10.77 22.95 -2.20
C ALA A 102 9.90 23.45 -1.04
N TYR A 103 9.52 24.73 -1.03
CA TYR A 103 8.67 25.31 0.01
C TYR A 103 7.20 24.84 -0.09
N GLU A 104 6.66 24.69 -1.30
CA GLU A 104 5.32 24.15 -1.52
C GLU A 104 5.26 22.68 -1.10
N ASN A 105 6.28 21.91 -1.46
CA ASN A 105 6.43 20.51 -1.05
C ASN A 105 6.51 20.38 0.48
N TYR A 106 7.27 21.25 1.13
CA TYR A 106 7.34 21.31 2.59
C TYR A 106 5.95 21.56 3.20
N LYS A 107 5.23 22.59 2.75
CA LYS A 107 3.87 22.90 3.24
C LYS A 107 2.91 21.74 3.05
N PHE A 108 2.96 21.10 1.90
CA PHE A 108 2.13 19.95 1.59
C PHE A 108 2.41 18.79 2.55
N ILE A 109 3.69 18.40 2.72
CA ILE A 109 4.07 17.30 3.60
C ILE A 109 3.69 17.60 5.05
N VAL A 110 3.93 18.82 5.53
CA VAL A 110 3.56 19.25 6.89
C VAL A 110 2.05 19.24 7.08
N GLY A 111 1.28 19.76 6.10
CA GLY A 111 -0.18 19.82 6.20
C GLY A 111 -0.83 18.44 6.23
N GLU A 112 -0.38 17.54 5.37
CA GLU A 112 -1.06 16.24 5.15
C GLU A 112 -0.54 15.12 6.07
N TYR A 113 0.76 15.14 6.42
CA TYR A 113 1.40 13.98 7.06
C TYR A 113 1.92 14.22 8.47
N ALA A 114 1.75 15.41 9.07
CA ALA A 114 2.27 15.72 10.40
C ALA A 114 1.81 14.74 11.50
N SER A 115 0.59 14.24 11.40
CA SER A 115 0.02 13.26 12.35
C SER A 115 0.33 11.80 12.00
N ARG A 116 0.88 11.52 10.79
CA ARG A 116 1.03 10.17 10.23
C ARG A 116 2.44 9.91 9.70
N ILE A 117 3.46 10.54 10.29
CA ILE A 117 4.83 10.48 9.78
C ILE A 117 5.38 9.05 9.79
N ASP A 118 5.15 8.31 10.88
CA ASP A 118 5.63 6.93 11.02
C ASP A 118 4.99 6.02 9.96
N GLU A 119 3.70 6.21 9.67
CA GLU A 119 2.98 5.50 8.61
C GLU A 119 3.50 5.89 7.23
N ALA A 120 3.76 7.18 6.99
CA ALA A 120 4.28 7.66 5.70
C ALA A 120 5.67 7.08 5.39
N VAL A 121 6.56 7.02 6.38
CA VAL A 121 7.88 6.39 6.20
C VAL A 121 7.75 4.88 6.00
N ALA A 122 6.87 4.21 6.74
CA ALA A 122 6.61 2.78 6.55
C ALA A 122 6.04 2.49 5.16
N ALA A 123 5.13 3.32 4.66
CA ALA A 123 4.55 3.21 3.33
C ALA A 123 5.61 3.37 2.21
N ILE A 124 6.59 4.25 2.38
CA ILE A 124 7.72 4.37 1.45
C ILE A 124 8.57 3.08 1.43
N ASN A 125 8.71 2.40 2.56
CA ASN A 125 9.45 1.13 2.62
C ASN A 125 8.74 -0.05 1.93
N GLY A 126 7.43 -0.02 1.84
CA GLY A 126 6.61 -1.09 1.27
C GLY A 126 5.92 -0.69 -0.03
N ASP A 127 4.81 -0.01 0.10
CA ASP A 127 3.88 0.27 -0.99
C ASP A 127 4.46 1.13 -2.11
N PHE A 128 5.44 1.99 -1.81
CA PHE A 128 6.07 2.83 -2.83
C PHE A 128 6.84 2.02 -3.89
N ILE A 129 7.38 0.85 -3.53
CA ILE A 129 8.07 -0.03 -4.48
C ILE A 129 7.06 -0.60 -5.49
N GLU A 130 5.89 -1.03 -5.02
CA GLU A 130 4.82 -1.50 -5.89
C GLU A 130 4.26 -0.34 -6.75
N TYR A 131 4.19 0.85 -6.18
CA TYR A 131 3.81 2.05 -6.92
C TYR A 131 4.80 2.35 -8.07
N ILE A 132 6.11 2.30 -7.82
CA ILE A 132 7.15 2.45 -8.86
C ILE A 132 6.96 1.39 -9.96
N LYS A 133 6.76 0.14 -9.58
CA LYS A 133 6.56 -0.97 -10.52
C LYS A 133 5.36 -0.75 -11.43
N GLN A 134 4.30 -0.16 -10.91
CA GLN A 134 3.06 0.07 -11.64
C GLN A 134 3.09 1.35 -12.49
N TYR A 135 3.65 2.46 -11.97
CA TYR A 135 3.52 3.79 -12.58
C TYR A 135 4.82 4.38 -13.13
N ALA A 136 5.98 3.84 -12.72
CA ALA A 136 7.29 4.30 -13.17
C ALA A 136 8.28 3.14 -13.32
N PRO A 137 7.95 2.11 -14.14
CA PRO A 137 8.76 0.88 -14.24
C PRO A 137 10.20 1.15 -14.70
N GLU A 138 10.45 2.24 -15.40
CA GLU A 138 11.80 2.66 -15.82
C GLU A 138 12.70 3.06 -14.64
N LYS A 139 12.11 3.30 -13.46
CA LYS A 139 12.84 3.64 -12.23
C LYS A 139 13.14 2.43 -11.33
N LEU A 140 12.77 1.22 -11.73
CA LEU A 140 12.98 0.00 -10.92
C LEU A 140 14.47 -0.25 -10.61
N ASN A 141 15.38 0.18 -11.47
CA ASN A 141 16.82 0.09 -11.23
C ASN A 141 17.28 0.95 -10.03
N LYS A 142 16.51 1.94 -9.60
CA LYS A 142 16.81 2.80 -8.46
C LYS A 142 16.26 2.25 -7.13
N VAL A 143 15.37 1.26 -7.17
CA VAL A 143 14.72 0.68 -5.98
C VAL A 143 15.72 0.24 -4.89
N PRO A 144 16.86 -0.42 -5.18
CA PRO A 144 17.82 -0.76 -4.13
C PRO A 144 18.34 0.43 -3.35
N LEU A 145 18.60 1.56 -4.01
CA LEU A 145 19.06 2.79 -3.37
C LEU A 145 17.95 3.45 -2.55
N ILE A 146 16.71 3.36 -3.01
CA ILE A 146 15.53 3.86 -2.29
C ILE A 146 15.33 3.07 -1.00
N ILE A 147 15.44 1.74 -1.04
CA ILE A 147 15.33 0.87 0.14
C ILE A 147 16.41 1.23 1.18
N ILE A 148 17.65 1.41 0.76
CA ILE A 148 18.74 1.80 1.66
C ILE A 148 18.43 3.15 2.32
N ALA A 149 18.02 4.14 1.52
CA ALA A 149 17.68 5.46 2.02
C ALA A 149 16.50 5.40 3.03
N ALA A 150 15.48 4.62 2.71
CA ALA A 150 14.30 4.47 3.56
C ALA A 150 14.64 3.76 4.88
N ALA A 151 15.46 2.71 4.86
CA ALA A 151 15.93 2.01 6.05
C ALA A 151 16.75 2.92 6.99
N GLU A 152 17.66 3.75 6.43
CA GLU A 152 18.43 4.73 7.21
C GLU A 152 17.52 5.73 7.92
N HIS A 153 16.52 6.25 7.22
CA HIS A 153 15.59 7.24 7.79
C HIS A 153 14.62 6.61 8.79
N GLN A 154 14.22 5.37 8.60
CA GLN A 154 13.40 4.64 9.56
C GLN A 154 14.14 4.45 10.90
N GLN A 155 15.43 4.15 10.87
CA GLN A 155 16.24 4.09 12.08
C GLN A 155 16.30 5.46 12.78
N GLN A 156 16.45 6.53 12.02
CA GLN A 156 16.55 7.89 12.57
C GLN A 156 15.28 8.34 13.26
N LEU A 157 14.08 7.89 12.85
CA LEU A 157 12.81 8.25 13.48
C LEU A 157 12.76 8.01 14.99
N ASN A 158 13.51 7.04 15.49
CA ASN A 158 13.56 6.71 16.91
C ASN A 158 14.45 7.66 17.72
N PHE A 159 15.31 8.45 17.06
CA PHE A 159 16.32 9.28 17.72
C PHE A 159 16.14 10.78 17.49
N VAL A 160 15.30 11.18 16.53
CA VAL A 160 15.09 12.59 16.22
C VAL A 160 13.96 13.19 17.05
N ILE A 161 14.13 14.46 17.43
CA ILE A 161 13.10 15.22 18.15
C ILE A 161 11.95 15.58 17.19
N ASP A 162 12.29 16.00 15.98
CA ASP A 162 11.31 16.37 14.94
C ASP A 162 11.32 15.32 13.81
N LYS A 163 10.38 14.40 13.88
CA LYS A 163 10.19 13.35 12.88
C LYS A 163 9.87 13.89 11.49
N MET A 164 9.31 15.11 11.40
CA MET A 164 8.97 15.73 10.12
C MET A 164 10.23 16.00 9.28
N ILE A 165 11.32 16.40 9.91
CA ILE A 165 12.60 16.61 9.21
C ILE A 165 13.08 15.32 8.58
N THR A 166 12.87 14.18 9.25
CA THR A 166 13.27 12.88 8.72
C THR A 166 12.44 12.50 7.49
N LEU A 167 11.12 12.71 7.52
CA LEU A 167 10.26 12.45 6.35
C LEU A 167 10.64 13.36 5.16
N LEU A 168 10.84 14.65 5.40
CA LEU A 168 11.28 15.60 4.38
C LEU A 168 12.63 15.20 3.78
N SER A 169 13.60 14.86 4.63
CA SER A 169 14.92 14.41 4.20
C SER A 169 14.85 13.16 3.33
N LEU A 170 13.99 12.20 3.72
CA LEU A 170 13.76 10.98 2.94
C LEU A 170 13.18 11.31 1.55
N VAL A 171 12.14 12.13 1.48
CA VAL A 171 11.52 12.53 0.21
C VAL A 171 12.56 13.18 -0.72
N TYR A 172 13.33 14.14 -0.22
CA TYR A 172 14.37 14.80 -1.02
C TYR A 172 15.48 13.82 -1.44
N LYS A 173 15.88 12.90 -0.56
CA LYS A 173 16.88 11.88 -0.90
C LYS A 173 16.39 10.96 -2.01
N ILE A 174 15.12 10.54 -1.97
CA ILE A 174 14.48 9.76 -3.03
C ILE A 174 14.44 10.54 -4.34
N GLN A 175 14.03 11.81 -4.32
CA GLN A 175 14.05 12.66 -5.51
C GLN A 175 15.45 12.77 -6.12
N MET A 176 16.48 12.89 -5.29
CA MET A 176 17.88 12.90 -5.78
C MET A 176 18.28 11.56 -6.43
N ILE A 177 17.91 10.43 -5.82
CA ILE A 177 18.21 9.09 -6.35
C ILE A 177 17.53 8.88 -7.69
N ILE A 178 16.25 9.27 -7.80
CA ILE A 178 15.44 9.06 -9.01
C ILE A 178 15.89 9.95 -10.17
N ASN A 179 16.34 11.16 -9.88
CA ASN A 179 16.70 12.16 -10.90
C ASN A 179 18.20 12.24 -11.19
N ASN A 180 19.04 11.52 -10.45
CA ASN A 180 20.44 11.35 -10.81
C ASN A 180 20.56 10.17 -11.80
N GLU A 181 21.00 10.49 -13.03
CA GLU A 181 21.38 9.51 -14.04
C GLU A 181 22.67 8.78 -13.70
#